data_a4cd44b811f8dfd2c640965c58efffad
#
_entry.id   a4cd44b811f8dfd2c640965c58efffad
#
_cell.length_a   1.000
_cell.length_b   1.000
_cell.length_c   1.000
_cell.angle_alpha   90.00
_cell.angle_beta   90.00
_cell.angle_gamma   90.00
#
_symmetry.space_group_name_H-M   'P 1'
#
loop_
_entity.id
_entity.type
_entity.pdbx_description
1 polymer ?
#
loop_
_entity_poly.entity_id
_entity_poly.type
_entity_poly.pdbx_seq_one_letter_code
_entity_poly.pdbx_strand_id
1 'polypeptide(L)'
;MGDTPAADNALTDRLLRSWLRCRRKAWLDRHGNPAERRWTAHRNLLLDDQQRCFVALLPRKPGHGIAACAAGAEAVVGLRLKGLGPSGEPLEAHPPLLRRVKGQSRWGDFAYQPVLARQGRRTTREHQLPLALMALLLEQHQQGDVPSMLVLGGGGRRLEQERLHLSSGLRRQLSEGLRKLRSDLERPVPPPLAADRRKCSLCSWRVACNAVAAEEGHLSEVSGIGAKRREMLLELGIRGLSDLAAADPLQLAEQLQRFGDQHGEVAASLVAQARAQRDGRVERLDASAALPELQDCPGVLLYDIESDPDARHDFLHGFLVLPRTKSGNWDLASVAYHPILALAEHGEARCWLRLQRLLNRYRGWPILHYGETESLALRRMAERQGAAEAEVLQLRQRLSLIHI
;
A
#
# COMPACT_ATOMS: atom_id res chain seq x y z
N MET A 1 -20.12 -28.07 -30.09
CA MET A 1 -19.40 -28.45 -28.88
C MET A 1 -18.18 -27.56 -28.84
N GLY A 2 -18.28 -26.43 -28.14
CA GLY A 2 -17.18 -25.46 -28.02
C GLY A 2 -16.22 -25.89 -26.93
N ASP A 3 -14.99 -26.14 -27.30
CA ASP A 3 -13.89 -26.34 -26.36
C ASP A 3 -13.76 -25.09 -25.44
N THR A 4 -14.22 -25.25 -24.22
CA THR A 4 -13.86 -24.31 -23.14
C THR A 4 -12.35 -24.46 -22.94
N PRO A 5 -11.52 -23.39 -23.09
CA PRO A 5 -10.10 -23.52 -22.87
C PRO A 5 -9.87 -24.01 -21.43
N ALA A 6 -9.21 -25.14 -21.27
CA ALA A 6 -8.81 -25.70 -20.00
C ALA A 6 -8.12 -24.59 -19.20
N ALA A 7 -8.71 -24.19 -18.08
CA ALA A 7 -8.15 -23.18 -17.18
C ALA A 7 -6.71 -23.59 -16.91
N ASP A 8 -5.77 -22.70 -17.24
CA ASP A 8 -4.33 -22.93 -17.09
C ASP A 8 -4.04 -23.14 -15.58
N ASN A 9 -3.94 -24.41 -15.16
CA ASN A 9 -3.81 -24.82 -13.74
C ASN A 9 -2.42 -24.50 -13.15
N ALA A 10 -1.56 -23.85 -13.93
CA ALA A 10 -0.21 -23.53 -13.49
C ALA A 10 -0.21 -22.54 -12.31
N LEU A 11 0.64 -22.80 -11.33
CA LEU A 11 0.94 -21.83 -10.27
C LEU A 11 1.98 -20.84 -10.80
N THR A 12 1.61 -19.55 -10.78
CA THR A 12 2.47 -18.52 -11.35
C THR A 12 3.20 -17.72 -10.26
N ASP A 13 4.34 -17.13 -10.63
CA ASP A 13 5.07 -16.19 -9.76
C ASP A 13 4.19 -15.03 -9.29
N ARG A 14 3.24 -14.59 -10.14
CA ARG A 14 2.27 -13.54 -9.82
C ARG A 14 1.25 -14.00 -8.78
N LEU A 15 0.70 -15.21 -8.93
CA LEU A 15 -0.21 -15.80 -7.94
C LEU A 15 0.50 -16.03 -6.60
N LEU A 16 1.72 -16.53 -6.63
CA LEU A 16 2.54 -16.73 -5.43
C LEU A 16 2.76 -15.39 -4.70
N ARG A 17 3.11 -14.33 -5.43
CA ARG A 17 3.26 -12.97 -4.88
C ARG A 17 1.95 -12.45 -4.29
N SER A 18 0.83 -12.66 -4.97
CA SER A 18 -0.50 -12.29 -4.49
C SER A 18 -0.85 -13.03 -3.21
N TRP A 19 -0.56 -14.33 -3.12
CA TRP A 19 -0.81 -15.18 -1.98
C TRP A 19 0.01 -14.78 -0.74
N LEU A 20 1.30 -14.46 -0.94
CA LEU A 20 2.18 -13.97 0.12
C LEU A 20 1.68 -12.65 0.73
N ARG A 21 1.02 -11.83 -0.08
CA ARG A 21 0.40 -10.58 0.37
C ARG A 21 -0.94 -10.81 1.03
N CYS A 22 -1.79 -11.63 0.43
CA CYS A 22 -3.12 -11.98 0.94
C CYS A 22 -3.64 -13.26 0.25
N ARG A 23 -3.98 -14.28 1.04
CA ARG A 23 -4.51 -15.57 0.54
C ARG A 23 -5.78 -15.37 -0.28
N ARG A 24 -6.73 -14.55 0.22
CA ARG A 24 -7.97 -14.20 -0.48
C ARG A 24 -7.70 -13.50 -1.82
N LYS A 25 -6.69 -12.62 -1.87
CA LYS A 25 -6.30 -11.95 -3.13
C LYS A 25 -5.87 -12.96 -4.18
N ALA A 26 -5.04 -13.94 -3.84
CA ALA A 26 -4.61 -14.98 -4.79
C ALA A 26 -5.79 -15.82 -5.32
N TRP A 27 -6.73 -16.16 -4.43
CA TRP A 27 -7.94 -16.85 -4.81
C TRP A 27 -8.80 -16.02 -5.78
N LEU A 28 -9.01 -14.74 -5.46
CA LEU A 28 -9.74 -13.82 -6.34
C LEU A 28 -9.00 -13.54 -7.65
N ASP A 29 -7.67 -13.51 -7.64
CA ASP A 29 -6.88 -13.37 -8.88
C ASP A 29 -7.06 -14.56 -9.83
N ARG A 30 -7.40 -15.75 -9.31
CA ARG A 30 -7.67 -16.97 -10.09
C ARG A 30 -9.14 -17.12 -10.45
N HIS A 31 -10.06 -16.91 -9.51
CA HIS A 31 -11.47 -17.29 -9.60
C HIS A 31 -12.42 -16.09 -9.62
N GLY A 32 -11.97 -14.90 -9.20
CA GLY A 32 -12.81 -13.72 -9.12
C GLY A 32 -13.14 -13.14 -10.49
N ASN A 33 -14.23 -12.38 -10.54
CA ASN A 33 -14.63 -11.67 -11.75
C ASN A 33 -13.66 -10.53 -12.07
N PRO A 34 -12.93 -10.55 -13.20
CA PRO A 34 -11.98 -9.49 -13.56
C PRO A 34 -12.61 -8.09 -13.63
N ALA A 35 -13.93 -7.99 -13.90
CA ALA A 35 -14.65 -6.72 -13.96
C ALA A 35 -14.78 -6.02 -12.60
N GLU A 36 -14.61 -6.75 -11.51
CA GLU A 36 -14.62 -6.20 -10.14
C GLU A 36 -13.25 -5.62 -9.73
N ARG A 37 -12.20 -5.85 -10.50
CA ARG A 37 -10.89 -5.28 -10.23
C ARG A 37 -10.90 -3.78 -10.44
N ARG A 38 -10.46 -3.04 -9.42
CA ARG A 38 -10.25 -1.60 -9.50
C ARG A 38 -8.80 -1.27 -9.21
N TRP A 39 -8.12 -0.72 -10.20
CA TRP A 39 -6.74 -0.31 -10.07
C TRP A 39 -6.66 1.15 -9.60
N THR A 40 -5.79 1.41 -8.66
CA THR A 40 -5.51 2.78 -8.21
C THR A 40 -4.50 3.45 -9.15
N ALA A 41 -4.58 4.78 -9.29
CA ALA A 41 -3.59 5.55 -10.04
C ALA A 41 -2.16 5.36 -9.48
N HIS A 42 -2.04 5.21 -8.17
CA HIS A 42 -0.77 4.93 -7.48
C HIS A 42 -0.06 3.67 -8.02
N ARG A 43 -0.81 2.66 -8.46
CA ARG A 43 -0.20 1.48 -9.11
C ARG A 43 0.64 1.83 -10.34
N ASN A 44 0.20 2.77 -11.14
CA ASN A 44 0.94 3.15 -12.35
C ASN A 44 2.27 3.81 -11.96
N LEU A 45 2.26 4.68 -10.96
CA LEU A 45 3.49 5.27 -10.41
C LEU A 45 4.48 4.21 -9.92
N LEU A 46 3.98 3.17 -9.22
CA LEU A 46 4.81 2.07 -8.76
C LEU A 46 5.38 1.23 -9.90
N LEU A 47 4.62 1.03 -10.98
CA LEU A 47 5.11 0.31 -12.17
C LEU A 47 6.17 1.13 -12.92
N ASP A 48 5.98 2.43 -13.05
CA ASP A 48 6.93 3.33 -13.69
C ASP A 48 8.24 3.39 -12.92
N ASP A 49 8.18 3.39 -11.57
CA ASP A 49 9.36 3.35 -10.73
C ASP A 49 10.13 2.03 -10.87
N GLN A 50 9.42 0.89 -10.90
CA GLN A 50 10.03 -0.40 -11.19
C GLN A 50 10.67 -0.44 -12.57
N GLN A 51 10.01 0.12 -13.58
CA GLN A 51 10.54 0.18 -14.93
C GLN A 51 11.82 1.00 -14.99
N ARG A 52 11.89 2.14 -14.30
CA ARG A 52 13.11 2.95 -14.17
C ARG A 52 14.28 2.15 -13.60
N CYS A 53 14.03 1.32 -12.58
CA CYS A 53 15.06 0.43 -12.04
C CYS A 53 15.61 -0.54 -13.09
N PHE A 54 14.77 -1.11 -13.96
CA PHE A 54 15.21 -2.02 -15.01
C PHE A 54 15.96 -1.31 -16.14
N VAL A 55 15.50 -0.13 -16.53
CA VAL A 55 16.15 0.68 -17.60
C VAL A 55 17.63 0.92 -17.28
N ALA A 56 17.98 1.12 -16.01
CA ALA A 56 19.37 1.30 -15.60
C ALA A 56 20.29 0.07 -15.85
N LEU A 57 19.70 -1.12 -16.05
CA LEU A 57 20.42 -2.37 -16.33
C LEU A 57 20.23 -2.89 -17.77
N LEU A 58 19.40 -2.22 -18.56
CA LEU A 58 19.11 -2.66 -19.91
C LEU A 58 20.16 -2.12 -20.88
N PRO A 59 20.70 -2.96 -21.78
CA PRO A 59 21.42 -2.49 -22.95
C PRO A 59 20.44 -1.80 -23.91
N ARG A 60 20.97 -1.07 -24.91
CA ARG A 60 20.15 -0.36 -25.92
C ARG A 60 19.14 -1.26 -26.63
N LYS A 61 19.47 -2.54 -26.82
CA LYS A 61 18.60 -3.55 -27.43
C LYS A 61 18.62 -4.83 -26.59
N PRO A 62 17.72 -5.00 -25.62
CA PRO A 62 17.60 -6.27 -24.91
C PRO A 62 17.08 -7.36 -25.84
N GLY A 63 17.52 -8.59 -25.62
CA GLY A 63 16.97 -9.76 -26.28
C GLY A 63 15.56 -10.07 -25.81
N HIS A 64 14.77 -10.76 -26.63
CA HIS A 64 13.41 -11.16 -26.32
C HIS A 64 13.23 -12.68 -26.34
N GLY A 65 12.60 -13.20 -25.29
CA GLY A 65 12.24 -14.62 -25.19
C GLY A 65 13.45 -15.55 -25.01
N ILE A 66 13.17 -16.86 -24.93
CA ILE A 66 14.18 -17.89 -24.62
C ILE A 66 15.27 -18.04 -25.72
N ALA A 67 14.91 -17.76 -26.97
CA ALA A 67 15.87 -17.80 -28.07
C ALA A 67 17.01 -16.79 -27.91
N ALA A 68 16.71 -15.63 -27.33
CA ALA A 68 17.75 -14.64 -27.04
C ALA A 68 18.71 -15.11 -25.94
N CYS A 69 18.24 -15.96 -24.98
CA CYS A 69 19.12 -16.61 -24.03
C CYS A 69 20.08 -17.56 -24.73
N ALA A 70 19.59 -18.36 -25.66
CA ALA A 70 20.44 -19.28 -26.43
C ALA A 70 21.46 -18.53 -27.30
N ALA A 71 21.14 -17.37 -27.80
CA ALA A 71 22.03 -16.48 -28.55
C ALA A 71 23.03 -15.72 -27.66
N GLY A 72 22.98 -15.90 -26.32
CA GLY A 72 23.92 -15.25 -25.39
C GLY A 72 23.70 -13.75 -25.19
N ALA A 73 22.48 -13.23 -25.39
CA ALA A 73 22.17 -11.83 -25.18
C ALA A 73 22.53 -11.37 -23.75
N GLU A 74 23.06 -10.16 -23.58
CA GLU A 74 23.49 -9.64 -22.29
C GLU A 74 22.34 -9.49 -21.28
N ALA A 75 21.18 -9.08 -21.79
CA ALA A 75 19.93 -8.96 -21.05
C ALA A 75 18.75 -9.45 -21.87
N VAL A 76 17.80 -10.13 -21.27
CA VAL A 76 16.63 -10.70 -21.94
C VAL A 76 15.35 -10.34 -21.19
N VAL A 77 14.34 -9.93 -21.94
CA VAL A 77 13.01 -9.56 -21.45
C VAL A 77 11.91 -10.37 -22.18
N GLY A 78 10.67 -10.24 -21.74
CA GLY A 78 9.54 -10.90 -22.40
C GLY A 78 9.54 -12.42 -22.28
N LEU A 79 10.02 -12.94 -21.15
CA LEU A 79 10.12 -14.39 -20.93
C LEU A 79 8.88 -14.96 -20.27
N ARG A 80 8.55 -16.17 -20.69
CA ARG A 80 7.56 -17.03 -20.06
C ARG A 80 8.20 -18.41 -19.87
N LEU A 81 8.61 -18.71 -18.64
CA LEU A 81 9.22 -19.97 -18.28
C LEU A 81 8.16 -20.93 -17.76
N LYS A 82 8.02 -22.10 -18.35
CA LYS A 82 7.14 -23.16 -17.90
C LYS A 82 7.94 -24.39 -17.47
N GLY A 83 7.47 -25.08 -16.44
CA GLY A 83 8.14 -26.30 -15.95
C GLY A 83 7.35 -26.94 -14.82
N LEU A 84 8.00 -27.83 -14.11
CA LEU A 84 7.39 -28.56 -13.00
C LEU A 84 8.00 -28.14 -11.67
N GLY A 85 7.13 -28.09 -10.67
CA GLY A 85 7.55 -27.86 -9.29
C GLY A 85 8.06 -29.13 -8.61
N PRO A 86 8.54 -29.00 -7.36
CA PRO A 86 9.10 -30.13 -6.60
C PRO A 86 8.13 -31.30 -6.39
N SER A 87 6.81 -31.06 -6.44
CA SER A 87 5.77 -32.09 -6.29
C SER A 87 5.10 -32.44 -7.63
N GLY A 88 5.70 -32.07 -8.75
CA GLY A 88 5.17 -32.34 -10.09
C GLY A 88 4.06 -31.36 -10.54
N GLU A 89 3.76 -30.35 -9.76
CA GLU A 89 2.77 -29.32 -10.11
C GLU A 89 3.26 -28.44 -11.27
N PRO A 90 2.36 -28.07 -12.22
CA PRO A 90 2.73 -27.17 -13.30
C PRO A 90 3.00 -25.75 -12.76
N LEU A 91 4.16 -25.22 -13.14
CA LEU A 91 4.60 -23.88 -12.74
C LEU A 91 4.82 -23.01 -13.97
N GLU A 92 4.61 -21.72 -13.78
CA GLU A 92 4.92 -20.71 -14.79
C GLU A 92 5.51 -19.46 -14.13
N ALA A 93 6.56 -18.89 -14.71
CA ALA A 93 7.16 -17.64 -14.24
C ALA A 93 7.37 -16.64 -15.38
N HIS A 94 7.27 -15.36 -15.02
CA HIS A 94 7.44 -14.23 -15.94
C HIS A 94 8.55 -13.33 -15.44
N PRO A 95 9.84 -13.72 -15.57
CA PRO A 95 10.93 -12.87 -15.18
C PRO A 95 10.86 -11.54 -15.94
N PRO A 96 10.81 -10.40 -15.25
CA PRO A 96 10.79 -9.11 -15.93
C PRO A 96 12.10 -8.83 -16.67
N LEU A 97 13.21 -9.40 -16.17
CA LEU A 97 14.53 -9.29 -16.75
C LEU A 97 15.36 -10.52 -16.37
N LEU A 98 16.07 -11.09 -17.33
CA LEU A 98 17.22 -11.98 -17.10
C LEU A 98 18.50 -11.23 -17.48
N ARG A 99 19.54 -11.39 -16.68
CA ARG A 99 20.88 -10.84 -16.94
C ARG A 99 21.88 -11.98 -17.10
N ARG A 100 22.70 -11.92 -18.17
CA ARG A 100 23.80 -12.87 -18.37
C ARG A 100 24.88 -12.68 -17.31
N VAL A 101 25.38 -13.78 -16.78
CA VAL A 101 26.43 -13.84 -15.75
C VAL A 101 27.43 -14.97 -16.08
N LYS A 102 28.56 -14.94 -15.42
CA LYS A 102 29.51 -16.07 -15.49
C LYS A 102 28.90 -17.35 -14.93
N GLY A 103 29.06 -18.47 -15.61
CA GLY A 103 28.51 -19.76 -15.21
C GLY A 103 28.55 -20.74 -16.36
N GLN A 104 27.93 -21.89 -16.18
CA GLN A 104 27.80 -22.95 -17.20
C GLN A 104 26.33 -23.20 -17.44
N SER A 105 25.92 -23.35 -18.69
CA SER A 105 24.56 -23.73 -19.07
C SER A 105 24.59 -24.50 -20.39
N ARG A 106 23.45 -25.06 -20.77
CA ARG A 106 23.32 -25.71 -22.10
C ARG A 106 23.58 -24.77 -23.28
N TRP A 107 23.67 -23.47 -23.04
CA TRP A 107 23.90 -22.46 -24.07
C TRP A 107 25.38 -22.05 -24.20
N GLY A 108 26.24 -22.49 -23.27
CA GLY A 108 27.68 -22.21 -23.29
C GLY A 108 28.25 -21.82 -21.93
N ASP A 109 29.42 -21.19 -21.95
CA ASP A 109 30.16 -20.77 -20.76
C ASP A 109 29.59 -19.52 -20.10
N PHE A 110 28.28 -19.46 -20.02
CA PHE A 110 27.52 -18.42 -19.33
C PHE A 110 26.21 -18.98 -18.79
N ALA A 111 25.66 -18.30 -17.80
CA ALA A 111 24.35 -18.57 -17.24
C ALA A 111 23.54 -17.27 -17.17
N TYR A 112 22.28 -17.39 -16.80
CA TYR A 112 21.41 -16.24 -16.52
C TYR A 112 20.99 -16.20 -15.06
N GLN A 113 20.77 -14.98 -14.58
CA GLN A 113 20.14 -14.73 -13.29
C GLN A 113 18.87 -13.91 -13.47
N PRO A 114 17.78 -14.23 -12.73
CA PRO A 114 16.57 -13.42 -12.76
C PRO A 114 16.76 -12.16 -11.92
N VAL A 115 16.15 -11.07 -12.38
CA VAL A 115 16.21 -9.75 -11.76
C VAL A 115 14.79 -9.28 -11.47
N LEU A 116 14.54 -8.83 -10.23
CA LEU A 116 13.27 -8.28 -9.79
C LEU A 116 13.49 -6.90 -9.15
N ALA A 117 12.63 -5.93 -9.46
CA ALA A 117 12.62 -4.66 -8.74
C ALA A 117 11.68 -4.75 -7.52
N ARG A 118 12.17 -4.30 -6.36
CA ARG A 118 11.39 -4.20 -5.14
C ARG A 118 10.81 -2.81 -4.96
N GLN A 119 9.68 -2.76 -4.28
CA GLN A 119 9.14 -1.56 -3.69
C GLN A 119 9.50 -1.56 -2.19
N GLY A 120 9.74 -0.38 -1.64
CA GLY A 120 10.15 -0.23 -0.25
C GLY A 120 11.64 -0.53 0.00
N ARG A 121 12.05 -0.40 1.26
CA ARG A 121 13.47 -0.39 1.65
C ARG A 121 14.09 -1.77 1.87
N ARG A 122 13.29 -2.81 2.05
CA ARG A 122 13.77 -4.15 2.43
C ARG A 122 13.22 -5.22 1.52
N THR A 123 14.06 -6.19 1.18
CA THR A 123 13.64 -7.40 0.50
C THR A 123 12.87 -8.29 1.47
N THR A 124 11.67 -8.68 1.07
CA THR A 124 10.75 -9.49 1.87
C THR A 124 10.45 -10.82 1.16
N ARG A 125 9.72 -11.71 1.82
CA ARG A 125 9.25 -12.96 1.19
C ARG A 125 8.45 -12.74 -0.09
N GLU A 126 7.75 -11.61 -0.22
CA GLU A 126 7.01 -11.23 -1.44
C GLU A 126 7.93 -11.01 -2.65
N HIS A 127 9.22 -10.82 -2.43
CA HIS A 127 10.25 -10.71 -3.47
C HIS A 127 11.06 -12.01 -3.60
N GLN A 128 11.42 -12.61 -2.47
CA GLN A 128 12.30 -13.78 -2.42
C GLN A 128 11.67 -15.03 -3.04
N LEU A 129 10.41 -15.36 -2.70
CA LEU A 129 9.79 -16.60 -3.18
C LEU A 129 9.41 -16.55 -4.67
N PRO A 130 8.83 -15.47 -5.22
CA PRO A 130 8.64 -15.36 -6.66
C PRO A 130 9.97 -15.40 -7.43
N LEU A 131 11.01 -14.77 -6.92
CA LEU A 131 12.34 -14.79 -7.53
C LEU A 131 12.94 -16.20 -7.48
N ALA A 132 12.75 -16.94 -6.37
CA ALA A 132 13.14 -18.34 -6.25
C ALA A 132 12.38 -19.25 -7.24
N LEU A 133 11.11 -18.99 -7.48
CA LEU A 133 10.33 -19.69 -8.51
C LEU A 133 10.90 -19.45 -9.92
N MET A 134 11.23 -18.18 -10.23
CA MET A 134 11.87 -17.82 -11.50
C MET A 134 13.21 -18.54 -11.67
N ALA A 135 14.02 -18.59 -10.61
CA ALA A 135 15.31 -19.25 -10.61
C ALA A 135 15.17 -20.77 -10.79
N LEU A 136 14.23 -21.42 -10.08
CA LEU A 136 13.95 -22.84 -10.18
C LEU A 136 13.58 -23.24 -11.63
N LEU A 137 12.70 -22.47 -12.27
CA LEU A 137 12.34 -22.74 -13.66
C LEU A 137 13.47 -22.41 -14.64
N LEU A 138 14.24 -21.37 -14.36
CA LEU A 138 15.40 -21.02 -15.18
C LEU A 138 16.47 -22.11 -15.14
N GLU A 139 16.73 -22.75 -13.99
CA GLU A 139 17.64 -23.92 -13.89
C GLU A 139 17.19 -25.06 -14.81
N GLN A 140 15.87 -25.35 -14.88
CA GLN A 140 15.33 -26.36 -15.80
C GLN A 140 15.55 -25.97 -17.26
N HIS A 141 15.34 -24.70 -17.61
CA HIS A 141 15.50 -24.22 -18.99
C HIS A 141 16.97 -24.12 -19.43
N GLN A 142 17.86 -23.68 -18.56
CA GLN A 142 19.28 -23.53 -18.89
C GLN A 142 20.10 -24.79 -18.64
N GLN A 143 19.50 -25.82 -18.01
CA GLN A 143 20.17 -27.07 -17.62
C GLN A 143 21.49 -26.81 -16.87
N GLY A 144 21.45 -25.89 -15.93
CA GLY A 144 22.56 -25.44 -15.13
C GLY A 144 22.12 -24.59 -13.97
N ASP A 145 22.97 -24.41 -13.00
CA ASP A 145 22.66 -23.65 -11.80
C ASP A 145 22.39 -22.16 -12.11
N VAL A 146 21.52 -21.54 -11.31
CA VAL A 146 21.37 -20.10 -11.25
C VAL A 146 22.33 -19.57 -10.18
N PRO A 147 23.46 -18.94 -10.57
CA PRO A 147 24.52 -18.57 -9.62
C PRO A 147 24.06 -17.60 -8.54
N SER A 148 23.13 -16.71 -8.90
CA SER A 148 22.50 -15.76 -7.97
C SER A 148 21.21 -15.22 -8.57
N MET A 149 20.43 -14.56 -7.73
CA MET A 149 19.23 -13.80 -8.08
C MET A 149 19.44 -12.36 -7.66
N LEU A 150 18.90 -11.39 -8.39
CA LEU A 150 19.15 -9.98 -8.12
C LEU A 150 17.84 -9.25 -7.79
N VAL A 151 17.84 -8.52 -6.67
CA VAL A 151 16.76 -7.59 -6.31
C VAL A 151 17.26 -6.17 -6.44
N LEU A 152 16.55 -5.37 -7.22
CA LEU A 152 16.83 -3.95 -7.40
C LEU A 152 15.93 -3.13 -6.47
N GLY A 153 16.50 -2.16 -5.79
CA GLY A 153 15.78 -1.19 -4.97
C GLY A 153 15.87 0.20 -5.58
N GLY A 154 14.72 0.86 -5.77
CA GLY A 154 14.63 2.30 -6.05
C GLY A 154 14.39 3.06 -4.74
N GLY A 155 14.59 4.36 -4.74
CA GLY A 155 14.28 5.24 -3.60
C GLY A 155 15.46 6.01 -3.04
N GLY A 156 16.60 5.99 -3.70
CA GLY A 156 17.77 6.83 -3.40
C GLY A 156 18.42 7.38 -4.66
N ARG A 157 19.45 8.20 -4.46
CA ARG A 157 20.28 8.71 -5.58
C ARG A 157 21.04 7.59 -6.33
N ARG A 158 21.13 6.39 -5.74
CA ARG A 158 21.80 5.23 -6.33
C ARG A 158 20.85 4.03 -6.32
N LEU A 159 20.89 3.24 -7.40
CA LEU A 159 20.21 1.97 -7.51
C LEU A 159 20.85 0.97 -6.53
N GLU A 160 20.07 0.52 -5.56
CA GLU A 160 20.50 -0.54 -4.64
C GLU A 160 20.37 -1.89 -5.33
N GLN A 161 21.36 -2.76 -5.14
CA GLN A 161 21.38 -4.13 -5.66
C GLN A 161 21.64 -5.10 -4.52
N GLU A 162 20.71 -6.02 -4.31
CA GLU A 162 20.82 -7.08 -3.32
C GLU A 162 20.89 -8.44 -4.04
N ARG A 163 21.91 -9.23 -3.74
CA ARG A 163 22.09 -10.58 -4.29
C ARG A 163 21.51 -11.61 -3.34
N LEU A 164 20.76 -12.53 -3.89
CA LEU A 164 20.19 -13.68 -3.19
C LEU A 164 20.68 -14.96 -3.85
N HIS A 165 20.75 -16.03 -3.07
CA HIS A 165 21.08 -17.37 -3.55
C HIS A 165 19.90 -18.32 -3.35
N LEU A 166 19.68 -19.22 -4.30
CA LEU A 166 18.64 -20.24 -4.21
C LEU A 166 19.08 -21.39 -3.29
N SER A 167 19.22 -21.07 -2.00
CA SER A 167 19.64 -22.01 -0.97
C SER A 167 18.61 -23.13 -0.75
N SER A 168 19.05 -24.23 -0.12
CA SER A 168 18.17 -25.34 0.27
C SER A 168 17.02 -24.89 1.18
N GLY A 169 17.29 -23.94 2.07
CA GLY A 169 16.29 -23.32 2.92
C GLY A 169 15.23 -22.55 2.13
N LEU A 170 15.64 -21.76 1.12
CA LEU A 170 14.73 -21.00 0.27
C LEU A 170 13.92 -21.93 -0.64
N ARG A 171 14.53 -23.00 -1.18
CA ARG A 171 13.80 -24.05 -1.95
C ARG A 171 12.71 -24.72 -1.12
N ARG A 172 13.01 -25.06 0.14
CA ARG A 172 12.04 -25.65 1.05
C ARG A 172 10.88 -24.67 1.34
N GLN A 173 11.18 -23.39 1.60
CA GLN A 173 10.16 -22.37 1.79
C GLN A 173 9.28 -22.17 0.54
N LEU A 174 9.89 -22.22 -0.65
CA LEU A 174 9.15 -22.15 -1.91
C LEU A 174 8.21 -23.34 -2.05
N SER A 175 8.70 -24.57 -1.87
CA SER A 175 7.89 -25.78 -1.96
C SER A 175 6.71 -25.76 -0.99
N GLU A 176 6.96 -25.37 0.26
CA GLU A 176 5.88 -25.22 1.25
C GLU A 176 4.87 -24.12 0.86
N GLY A 177 5.36 -22.99 0.35
CA GLY A 177 4.52 -21.90 -0.15
C GLY A 177 3.64 -22.32 -1.32
N LEU A 178 4.19 -23.03 -2.30
CA LEU A 178 3.44 -23.56 -3.45
C LEU A 178 2.37 -24.56 -3.02
N ARG A 179 2.69 -25.47 -2.11
CA ARG A 179 1.72 -26.43 -1.57
C ARG A 179 0.54 -25.72 -0.88
N LYS A 180 0.83 -24.72 -0.03
CA LYS A 180 -0.21 -23.94 0.66
C LYS A 180 -1.02 -23.09 -0.32
N LEU A 181 -0.39 -22.44 -1.30
CA LEU A 181 -1.05 -21.70 -2.35
C LEU A 181 -2.03 -22.60 -3.13
N ARG A 182 -1.57 -23.76 -3.56
CA ARG A 182 -2.43 -24.74 -4.25
C ARG A 182 -3.64 -25.10 -3.41
N SER A 183 -3.46 -25.49 -2.15
CA SER A 183 -4.55 -25.81 -1.23
C SER A 183 -5.56 -24.66 -1.06
N ASP A 184 -5.08 -23.40 -1.02
CA ASP A 184 -5.99 -22.25 -0.95
C ASP A 184 -6.76 -22.01 -2.24
N LEU A 185 -6.14 -22.26 -3.41
CA LEU A 185 -6.79 -22.11 -4.72
C LEU A 185 -7.82 -23.22 -5.00
N GLU A 186 -7.66 -24.40 -4.42
CA GLU A 186 -8.60 -25.52 -4.54
C GLU A 186 -9.86 -25.34 -3.67
N ARG A 187 -9.92 -24.33 -2.82
CA ARG A 187 -11.10 -24.08 -1.98
C ARG A 187 -12.30 -23.63 -2.83
N PRO A 188 -13.52 -24.10 -2.51
CA PRO A 188 -14.73 -23.70 -3.24
C PRO A 188 -15.13 -22.24 -2.99
N VAL A 189 -14.68 -21.66 -1.88
CA VAL A 189 -14.97 -20.27 -1.48
C VAL A 189 -13.68 -19.54 -1.15
N PRO A 190 -13.65 -18.20 -1.33
CA PRO A 190 -12.46 -17.43 -1.04
C PRO A 190 -12.06 -17.52 0.43
N PRO A 191 -10.75 -17.58 0.75
CA PRO A 191 -10.27 -17.47 2.12
C PRO A 191 -10.87 -16.27 2.84
N PRO A 192 -10.98 -16.28 4.19
CA PRO A 192 -11.51 -15.17 4.97
C PRO A 192 -10.79 -13.84 4.66
N LEU A 193 -11.45 -12.74 4.98
CA LEU A 193 -10.84 -11.42 4.94
C LEU A 193 -9.56 -11.37 5.78
N ALA A 194 -8.57 -10.60 5.33
CA ALA A 194 -7.36 -10.40 6.10
C ALA A 194 -7.67 -9.77 7.47
N ALA A 195 -7.06 -10.28 8.52
CA ALA A 195 -7.24 -9.75 9.88
C ALA A 195 -6.77 -8.28 10.01
N ASP A 196 -5.68 -7.92 9.30
CA ASP A 196 -5.22 -6.54 9.16
C ASP A 196 -5.42 -6.09 7.72
N ARG A 197 -6.35 -5.15 7.53
CA ARG A 197 -6.73 -4.64 6.21
C ARG A 197 -6.02 -3.35 5.80
N ARG A 198 -5.05 -2.86 6.58
CA ARG A 198 -4.24 -1.67 6.19
C ARG A 198 -3.53 -1.87 4.86
N LYS A 199 -3.07 -3.09 4.57
CA LYS A 199 -2.46 -3.44 3.28
C LYS A 199 -3.44 -3.47 2.11
N CYS A 200 -4.75 -3.42 2.38
CA CYS A 200 -5.79 -3.46 1.33
C CYS A 200 -5.95 -2.14 0.59
N SER A 201 -5.40 -1.04 1.09
CA SER A 201 -5.53 0.30 0.47
C SER A 201 -5.12 0.33 -1.00
N LEU A 202 -4.09 -0.43 -1.38
CA LEU A 202 -3.56 -0.53 -2.75
C LEU A 202 -3.98 -1.82 -3.47
N CYS A 203 -4.89 -2.61 -2.90
CA CYS A 203 -5.31 -3.87 -3.46
C CYS A 203 -6.38 -3.66 -4.55
N SER A 204 -6.21 -4.32 -5.70
CA SER A 204 -7.19 -4.25 -6.80
C SER A 204 -8.56 -4.82 -6.46
N TRP A 205 -8.67 -5.65 -5.43
CA TRP A 205 -9.91 -6.25 -4.92
C TRP A 205 -10.48 -5.49 -3.72
N ARG A 206 -9.94 -4.31 -3.41
CA ARG A 206 -10.34 -3.53 -2.24
C ARG A 206 -11.84 -3.29 -2.19
N VAL A 207 -12.44 -2.88 -3.31
CA VAL A 207 -13.88 -2.53 -3.36
C VAL A 207 -14.73 -3.74 -3.02
N ALA A 208 -14.51 -4.89 -3.67
CA ALA A 208 -15.23 -6.13 -3.39
C ALA A 208 -15.01 -6.60 -1.94
N CYS A 209 -13.77 -6.57 -1.43
CA CYS A 209 -13.49 -6.95 -0.05
C CYS A 209 -14.05 -5.97 0.99
N ASN A 210 -14.20 -4.68 0.67
CA ASN A 210 -14.85 -3.71 1.56
C ASN A 210 -16.35 -3.97 1.65
N ALA A 211 -17.00 -4.31 0.53
CA ALA A 211 -18.41 -4.70 0.53
C ALA A 211 -18.66 -5.91 1.45
N VAL A 212 -17.85 -6.95 1.32
CA VAL A 212 -17.91 -8.13 2.19
C VAL A 212 -17.65 -7.78 3.66
N ALA A 213 -16.69 -6.90 3.93
CA ALA A 213 -16.39 -6.49 5.31
C ALA A 213 -17.53 -5.70 5.94
N ALA A 214 -18.18 -4.83 5.18
CA ALA A 214 -19.34 -4.08 5.65
C ALA A 214 -20.54 -5.02 5.91
N GLU A 215 -20.78 -5.98 5.01
CA GLU A 215 -21.85 -6.98 5.17
C GLU A 215 -21.62 -7.88 6.40
N GLU A 216 -20.40 -8.35 6.62
CA GLU A 216 -20.02 -9.17 7.77
C GLU A 216 -19.90 -8.36 9.08
N GLY A 217 -19.93 -7.02 9.04
CA GLY A 217 -19.62 -6.16 10.18
C GLY A 217 -18.21 -6.43 10.73
N HIS A 218 -17.23 -6.60 9.85
CA HIS A 218 -15.89 -7.05 10.20
C HIS A 218 -15.17 -6.03 11.09
N LEU A 219 -14.63 -6.46 12.23
CA LEU A 219 -13.99 -5.59 13.23
C LEU A 219 -12.84 -4.70 12.68
N SER A 220 -12.24 -5.06 11.56
CA SER A 220 -11.21 -4.21 10.93
C SER A 220 -11.74 -2.92 10.30
N GLU A 221 -13.04 -2.76 10.22
CA GLU A 221 -13.68 -1.50 9.79
C GLU A 221 -13.59 -0.43 10.89
N VAL A 222 -13.44 -0.84 12.15
CA VAL A 222 -13.25 0.07 13.27
C VAL A 222 -11.79 0.49 13.37
N SER A 223 -11.53 1.80 13.37
CA SER A 223 -10.18 2.35 13.48
C SER A 223 -9.52 1.89 14.79
N GLY A 224 -8.23 1.61 14.73
CA GLY A 224 -7.48 1.11 15.88
C GLY A 224 -7.59 -0.41 16.10
N ILE A 225 -8.39 -1.15 15.35
CA ILE A 225 -8.45 -2.61 15.41
C ILE A 225 -7.59 -3.23 14.31
N GLY A 226 -6.32 -3.51 14.65
CA GLY A 226 -5.43 -4.33 13.84
C GLY A 226 -5.57 -5.83 14.16
N ALA A 227 -4.77 -6.68 13.50
CA ALA A 227 -4.85 -8.14 13.65
C ALA A 227 -4.82 -8.60 15.11
N LYS A 228 -3.84 -8.12 15.89
CA LYS A 228 -3.67 -8.53 17.31
C LYS A 228 -4.89 -8.17 18.17
N ARG A 229 -5.40 -6.93 18.05
CA ARG A 229 -6.56 -6.51 18.83
C ARG A 229 -7.83 -7.25 18.41
N ARG A 230 -7.97 -7.55 17.12
CA ARG A 230 -9.06 -8.37 16.61
C ARG A 230 -9.05 -9.78 17.24
N GLU A 231 -7.88 -10.42 17.35
CA GLU A 231 -7.74 -11.72 18.00
C GLU A 231 -8.19 -11.66 19.47
N MET A 232 -7.77 -10.64 20.22
CA MET A 232 -8.20 -10.42 21.60
C MET A 232 -9.73 -10.26 21.71
N LEU A 233 -10.34 -9.45 20.85
CA LEU A 233 -11.79 -9.25 20.84
C LEU A 233 -12.54 -10.54 20.50
N LEU A 234 -12.04 -11.34 19.57
CA LEU A 234 -12.61 -12.65 19.24
C LEU A 234 -12.52 -13.63 20.41
N GLU A 235 -11.42 -13.62 21.18
CA GLU A 235 -11.25 -14.42 22.39
C GLU A 235 -12.25 -14.01 23.48
N LEU A 236 -12.60 -12.72 23.56
CA LEU A 236 -13.65 -12.19 24.44
C LEU A 236 -15.08 -12.40 23.92
N GLY A 237 -15.25 -13.08 22.78
CA GLY A 237 -16.56 -13.36 22.18
C GLY A 237 -17.11 -12.23 21.33
N ILE A 238 -16.39 -11.13 21.15
CA ILE A 238 -16.77 -10.00 20.27
C ILE A 238 -16.37 -10.33 18.84
N ARG A 239 -17.33 -10.71 18.02
CA ARG A 239 -17.09 -11.25 16.65
C ARG A 239 -17.21 -10.21 15.54
N GLY A 240 -18.00 -9.16 15.78
CA GLY A 240 -18.30 -8.16 14.76
C GLY A 240 -18.61 -6.78 15.33
N LEU A 241 -18.93 -5.88 14.44
CA LEU A 241 -19.24 -4.48 14.75
C LEU A 241 -20.42 -4.36 15.74
N SER A 242 -21.47 -5.16 15.55
CA SER A 242 -22.65 -5.14 16.40
C SER A 242 -22.36 -5.56 17.84
N ASP A 243 -21.54 -6.62 18.01
CA ASP A 243 -21.13 -7.08 19.34
C ASP A 243 -20.32 -6.01 20.07
N LEU A 244 -19.36 -5.38 19.33
CA LEU A 244 -18.53 -4.32 19.90
C LEU A 244 -19.35 -3.08 20.25
N ALA A 245 -20.31 -2.70 19.44
CA ALA A 245 -21.19 -1.56 19.71
C ALA A 245 -22.12 -1.80 20.91
N ALA A 246 -22.48 -3.05 21.17
CA ALA A 246 -23.30 -3.45 22.32
C ALA A 246 -22.48 -3.62 23.61
N ALA A 247 -21.17 -3.72 23.55
CA ALA A 247 -20.32 -3.94 24.70
C ALA A 247 -20.39 -2.77 25.71
N ASP A 248 -20.27 -3.14 27.01
CA ASP A 248 -20.04 -2.15 28.05
C ASP A 248 -18.55 -1.70 28.02
N PRO A 249 -18.28 -0.38 27.91
CA PRO A 249 -16.91 0.12 27.77
C PRO A 249 -16.02 -0.19 28.97
N LEU A 250 -16.57 -0.16 30.19
CA LEU A 250 -15.81 -0.39 31.42
C LEU A 250 -15.46 -1.88 31.55
N GLN A 251 -16.44 -2.74 31.35
CA GLN A 251 -16.23 -4.17 31.36
C GLN A 251 -15.25 -4.62 30.26
N LEU A 252 -15.36 -4.06 29.06
CA LEU A 252 -14.43 -4.33 27.97
C LEU A 252 -13.01 -3.86 28.31
N ALA A 253 -12.87 -2.70 28.98
CA ALA A 253 -11.57 -2.21 29.42
C ALA A 253 -10.89 -3.19 30.38
N GLU A 254 -11.60 -3.64 31.40
CA GLU A 254 -11.09 -4.64 32.37
C GLU A 254 -10.68 -5.95 31.68
N GLN A 255 -11.49 -6.43 30.73
CA GLN A 255 -11.19 -7.64 29.98
C GLN A 255 -9.96 -7.49 29.08
N LEU A 256 -9.80 -6.35 28.42
CA LEU A 256 -8.68 -6.05 27.53
C LEU A 256 -7.38 -5.79 28.32
N GLN A 257 -7.45 -5.29 29.54
CA GLN A 257 -6.27 -5.12 30.41
C GLN A 257 -5.50 -6.42 30.66
N ARG A 258 -6.18 -7.58 30.61
CA ARG A 258 -5.52 -8.90 30.70
C ARG A 258 -4.47 -9.14 29.63
N PHE A 259 -4.57 -8.44 28.51
CA PHE A 259 -3.62 -8.49 27.39
C PHE A 259 -2.60 -7.33 27.41
N GLY A 260 -2.73 -6.41 28.38
CA GLY A 260 -1.88 -5.23 28.59
C GLY A 260 -2.69 -3.94 28.75
N ASP A 261 -2.24 -3.05 29.63
CA ASP A 261 -2.96 -1.82 30.01
C ASP A 261 -3.34 -0.95 28.81
N GLN A 262 -2.44 -0.82 27.83
CA GLN A 262 -2.68 -0.06 26.60
C GLN A 262 -3.86 -0.57 25.75
N HIS A 263 -4.37 -1.77 26.02
CA HIS A 263 -5.53 -2.31 25.33
C HIS A 263 -6.83 -1.95 26.06
N GLY A 264 -6.79 -1.82 27.38
CA GLY A 264 -7.92 -1.35 28.19
C GLY A 264 -8.22 0.14 27.95
N GLU A 265 -7.18 0.98 27.87
CA GLU A 265 -7.30 2.44 27.70
C GLU A 265 -8.11 2.85 26.45
N VAL A 266 -8.09 2.03 25.40
CA VAL A 266 -8.79 2.35 24.15
C VAL A 266 -10.20 1.77 24.06
N ALA A 267 -10.66 0.98 25.04
CA ALA A 267 -11.93 0.26 24.99
C ALA A 267 -13.13 1.19 24.76
N ALA A 268 -13.20 2.29 25.53
CA ALA A 268 -14.29 3.27 25.40
C ALA A 268 -14.34 3.89 23.99
N SER A 269 -13.18 4.25 23.44
CA SER A 269 -13.08 4.78 22.09
C SER A 269 -13.50 3.76 21.03
N LEU A 270 -13.12 2.49 21.18
CA LEU A 270 -13.51 1.44 20.25
C LEU A 270 -15.02 1.20 20.25
N VAL A 271 -15.65 1.18 21.43
CA VAL A 271 -17.11 1.04 21.56
C VAL A 271 -17.83 2.24 20.97
N ALA A 272 -17.37 3.46 21.26
CA ALA A 272 -17.96 4.68 20.71
C ALA A 272 -17.87 4.70 19.17
N GLN A 273 -16.71 4.36 18.61
CA GLN A 273 -16.54 4.24 17.16
C GLN A 273 -17.45 3.17 16.55
N ALA A 274 -17.57 2.01 17.19
CA ALA A 274 -18.45 0.94 16.72
C ALA A 274 -19.92 1.36 16.73
N ARG A 275 -20.37 2.09 17.75
CA ARG A 275 -21.72 2.66 17.83
C ARG A 275 -21.96 3.70 16.74
N ALA A 276 -21.04 4.66 16.61
CA ALA A 276 -21.12 5.70 15.58
C ALA A 276 -21.22 5.11 14.18
N GLN A 277 -20.41 4.08 13.91
CA GLN A 277 -20.37 3.41 12.61
C GLN A 277 -21.63 2.56 12.35
N ARG A 278 -22.10 1.79 13.35
CA ARG A 278 -23.34 1.00 13.25
C ARG A 278 -24.55 1.88 13.00
N ASP A 279 -24.64 3.01 13.72
CA ASP A 279 -25.80 3.88 13.71
C ASP A 279 -25.72 4.98 12.62
N GLY A 280 -24.60 5.06 11.90
CA GLY A 280 -24.34 6.07 10.88
C GLY A 280 -24.32 7.50 11.45
N ARG A 281 -23.91 7.66 12.71
CA ARG A 281 -23.91 8.94 13.42
C ARG A 281 -22.51 9.37 13.78
N VAL A 282 -22.27 10.68 13.69
CA VAL A 282 -21.05 11.29 14.25
C VAL A 282 -21.31 11.54 15.74
N GLU A 283 -20.45 10.97 16.59
CA GLU A 283 -20.49 11.18 18.03
C GLU A 283 -19.41 12.18 18.46
N ARG A 284 -19.81 13.14 19.27
CA ARG A 284 -18.88 14.08 19.90
C ARG A 284 -18.31 13.43 21.16
N LEU A 285 -17.02 13.14 21.15
CA LEU A 285 -16.35 12.46 22.29
C LEU A 285 -16.14 13.40 23.48
N ASP A 286 -15.91 14.69 23.23
CA ASP A 286 -15.71 15.69 24.27
C ASP A 286 -16.59 16.91 24.01
N ALA A 287 -17.60 17.08 24.86
CA ALA A 287 -18.50 18.22 24.78
C ALA A 287 -17.82 19.55 25.12
N SER A 288 -16.69 19.51 25.83
CA SER A 288 -15.90 20.70 26.22
C SER A 288 -14.90 21.11 25.15
N ALA A 289 -14.64 20.30 24.12
CA ALA A 289 -13.74 20.65 23.04
C ALA A 289 -14.27 21.87 22.29
N ALA A 290 -13.81 23.03 22.70
CA ALA A 290 -14.06 24.30 22.04
C ALA A 290 -12.92 24.59 21.09
N LEU A 291 -13.26 25.14 19.92
CA LEU A 291 -12.29 25.75 19.01
C LEU A 291 -12.45 27.28 19.16
N PRO A 292 -11.80 27.89 20.18
CA PRO A 292 -12.00 29.31 20.50
C PRO A 292 -11.61 30.22 19.32
N GLU A 293 -10.68 29.77 18.48
CA GLU A 293 -10.28 30.47 17.26
C GLU A 293 -11.41 30.63 16.22
N LEU A 294 -12.49 29.87 16.37
CA LEU A 294 -13.63 29.96 15.47
C LEU A 294 -14.69 30.97 15.93
N GLN A 295 -14.61 31.52 17.15
CA GLN A 295 -15.67 32.36 17.69
C GLN A 295 -15.87 33.65 16.89
N ASP A 296 -14.78 34.36 16.60
CA ASP A 296 -14.82 35.67 15.96
C ASP A 296 -14.12 35.72 14.59
N CYS A 297 -13.86 34.54 13.97
CA CYS A 297 -13.21 34.52 12.70
C CYS A 297 -14.18 34.79 11.54
N PRO A 298 -13.78 35.51 10.48
CA PRO A 298 -14.60 35.76 9.29
C PRO A 298 -14.80 34.52 8.41
N GLY A 299 -14.08 33.44 8.67
CA GLY A 299 -14.13 32.17 7.99
C GLY A 299 -13.00 31.25 8.44
N VAL A 300 -12.93 30.06 7.90
CA VAL A 300 -11.94 29.03 8.22
C VAL A 300 -11.39 28.41 6.95
N LEU A 301 -10.12 28.00 6.99
CA LEU A 301 -9.48 27.15 6.00
C LEU A 301 -9.41 25.73 6.56
N LEU A 302 -10.02 24.75 5.86
CA LEU A 302 -9.80 23.35 6.16
C LEU A 302 -8.68 22.86 5.24
N TYR A 303 -7.63 22.31 5.84
CA TYR A 303 -6.41 21.94 5.13
C TYR A 303 -6.13 20.44 5.23
N ASP A 304 -5.85 19.83 4.10
CA ASP A 304 -5.48 18.42 3.97
C ASP A 304 -4.37 18.25 2.94
N ILE A 305 -3.57 17.20 3.06
CA ILE A 305 -2.47 16.89 2.14
C ILE A 305 -2.55 15.47 1.62
N GLU A 306 -2.06 15.30 0.39
CA GLU A 306 -1.80 13.99 -0.16
C GLU A 306 -0.30 13.86 -0.44
N SER A 307 0.28 12.78 0.07
CA SER A 307 1.72 12.54 0.03
C SER A 307 2.04 11.22 -0.63
N ASP A 308 3.18 11.18 -1.35
CA ASP A 308 3.83 9.94 -1.74
C ASP A 308 4.85 9.57 -0.65
N PRO A 309 4.58 8.53 0.16
CA PRO A 309 5.45 8.15 1.27
C PRO A 309 6.80 7.58 0.78
N ASP A 310 6.84 7.01 -0.43
CA ASP A 310 8.05 6.44 -1.01
C ASP A 310 8.97 7.54 -1.56
N ALA A 311 8.40 8.55 -2.22
CA ALA A 311 9.10 9.72 -2.69
C ALA A 311 9.35 10.75 -1.57
N ARG A 312 8.69 10.61 -0.39
CA ARG A 312 8.67 11.60 0.69
C ARG A 312 8.31 12.99 0.18
N HIS A 313 7.32 13.03 -0.66
CA HIS A 313 6.91 14.23 -1.35
C HIS A 313 5.41 14.47 -1.16
N ASP A 314 5.06 15.65 -0.65
CA ASP A 314 3.69 16.11 -0.52
C ASP A 314 3.28 16.72 -1.87
N PHE A 315 2.47 16.01 -2.65
CA PHE A 315 2.17 16.41 -4.02
C PHE A 315 0.87 17.22 -4.18
N LEU A 316 -0.03 17.16 -3.18
CA LEU A 316 -1.27 17.95 -3.18
C LEU A 316 -1.47 18.61 -1.82
N HIS A 317 -1.66 19.92 -1.84
CA HIS A 317 -2.13 20.71 -0.71
C HIS A 317 -3.54 21.20 -1.00
N GLY A 318 -4.53 20.59 -0.36
CA GLY A 318 -5.95 20.91 -0.53
C GLY A 318 -6.43 21.90 0.53
N PHE A 319 -7.02 23.01 0.13
CA PHE A 319 -7.68 23.95 1.03
C PHE A 319 -9.14 24.10 0.67
N LEU A 320 -10.02 23.85 1.64
CA LEU A 320 -11.41 24.23 1.54
C LEU A 320 -11.61 25.56 2.27
N VAL A 321 -12.06 26.56 1.58
CA VAL A 321 -12.36 27.89 2.12
C VAL A 321 -13.82 27.92 2.52
N LEU A 322 -14.10 28.11 3.81
CA LEU A 322 -15.44 28.20 4.35
C LEU A 322 -15.62 29.57 5.03
N PRO A 323 -16.29 30.54 4.37
CA PRO A 323 -16.53 31.85 4.92
C PRO A 323 -17.72 31.86 5.90
N ARG A 324 -17.86 32.94 6.67
CA ARG A 324 -19.09 33.27 7.39
C ARG A 324 -19.93 34.32 6.66
N THR A 325 -21.25 34.19 6.81
CA THR A 325 -22.17 35.22 6.39
C THR A 325 -22.08 36.47 7.29
N LYS A 326 -22.65 37.59 6.87
CA LYS A 326 -22.73 38.81 7.70
C LYS A 326 -23.51 38.57 9.02
N SER A 327 -24.37 37.58 9.07
CA SER A 327 -25.09 37.16 10.27
C SER A 327 -24.31 36.21 11.20
N GLY A 328 -23.05 35.90 10.87
CA GLY A 328 -22.18 35.03 11.66
C GLY A 328 -22.36 33.53 11.45
N ASN A 329 -23.25 33.10 10.56
CA ASN A 329 -23.45 31.68 10.21
C ASN A 329 -22.42 31.23 9.18
N TRP A 330 -22.16 29.93 9.10
CA TRP A 330 -21.31 29.37 8.07
C TRP A 330 -21.97 29.45 6.69
N ASP A 331 -21.26 30.02 5.71
CA ASP A 331 -21.78 30.18 4.36
C ASP A 331 -21.39 28.95 3.48
N LEU A 332 -22.22 27.92 3.59
CA LEU A 332 -21.98 26.67 2.83
C LEU A 332 -22.17 26.84 1.30
N ALA A 333 -22.88 27.92 0.88
CA ALA A 333 -23.08 28.19 -0.54
C ALA A 333 -21.85 28.81 -1.21
N SER A 334 -20.98 29.46 -0.42
CA SER A 334 -19.76 30.12 -0.90
C SER A 334 -18.49 29.30 -0.64
N VAL A 335 -18.62 28.01 -0.31
CA VAL A 335 -17.47 27.10 -0.11
C VAL A 335 -16.69 26.95 -1.40
N ALA A 336 -15.36 27.13 -1.31
CA ALA A 336 -14.45 27.00 -2.45
C ALA A 336 -13.30 26.05 -2.12
N TYR A 337 -13.03 25.09 -3.03
CA TYR A 337 -11.89 24.20 -2.92
C TYR A 337 -10.72 24.69 -3.78
N HIS A 338 -9.54 24.77 -3.18
CA HIS A 338 -8.31 25.22 -3.81
C HIS A 338 -7.26 24.09 -3.79
N PRO A 339 -7.17 23.25 -4.83
CA PRO A 339 -6.09 22.30 -4.97
C PRO A 339 -4.79 23.01 -5.40
N ILE A 340 -3.72 22.81 -4.68
CA ILE A 340 -2.38 23.31 -5.02
C ILE A 340 -1.46 22.11 -5.19
N LEU A 341 -1.07 21.85 -6.45
CA LEU A 341 -0.26 20.70 -6.82
C LEU A 341 1.24 21.06 -6.81
N ALA A 342 2.03 20.20 -6.19
CA ALA A 342 3.49 20.21 -6.19
C ALA A 342 4.02 19.10 -7.11
N LEU A 343 3.68 19.16 -8.41
CA LEU A 343 4.16 18.21 -9.39
C LEU A 343 5.60 18.53 -9.79
N ALA A 344 6.34 17.52 -10.24
CA ALA A 344 7.73 17.64 -10.69
C ALA A 344 7.91 18.73 -11.76
N GLU A 345 6.91 18.90 -12.64
CA GLU A 345 6.88 19.91 -13.70
C GLU A 345 6.86 21.37 -13.18
N HIS A 346 6.33 21.56 -11.98
CA HIS A 346 6.09 22.88 -11.41
C HIS A 346 7.07 23.25 -10.30
N GLY A 347 7.68 22.25 -9.69
CA GLY A 347 8.61 22.41 -8.57
C GLY A 347 7.92 22.83 -7.25
N GLU A 348 8.57 22.52 -6.15
CA GLU A 348 8.09 22.88 -4.81
C GLU A 348 8.04 24.40 -4.58
N ALA A 349 8.98 25.15 -5.14
CA ALA A 349 9.00 26.62 -5.03
C ALA A 349 7.75 27.28 -5.61
N ARG A 350 7.26 26.80 -6.77
CA ARG A 350 6.02 27.31 -7.36
C ARG A 350 4.81 26.95 -6.55
N CYS A 351 4.77 25.73 -5.97
CA CYS A 351 3.74 25.32 -5.05
C CYS A 351 3.72 26.26 -3.82
N TRP A 352 4.88 26.54 -3.21
CA TRP A 352 5.00 27.44 -2.08
C TRP A 352 4.51 28.85 -2.39
N LEU A 353 4.84 29.41 -3.53
CA LEU A 353 4.33 30.73 -3.95
C LEU A 353 2.80 30.77 -4.06
N ARG A 354 2.20 29.68 -4.56
CA ARG A 354 0.73 29.58 -4.63
C ARG A 354 0.09 29.45 -3.26
N LEU A 355 0.71 28.67 -2.36
CA LEU A 355 0.29 28.56 -0.97
C LEU A 355 0.37 29.92 -0.26
N GLN A 356 1.47 30.64 -0.37
CA GLN A 356 1.61 32.00 0.21
C GLN A 356 0.52 32.95 -0.30
N ARG A 357 0.20 32.93 -1.60
CA ARG A 357 -0.88 33.77 -2.15
C ARG A 357 -2.25 33.44 -1.54
N LEU A 358 -2.56 32.15 -1.37
CA LEU A 358 -3.80 31.71 -0.73
C LEU A 358 -3.83 32.13 0.74
N LEU A 359 -2.77 31.85 1.49
CA LEU A 359 -2.66 32.17 2.91
C LEU A 359 -2.71 33.67 3.18
N ASN A 360 -2.13 34.49 2.28
CA ASN A 360 -2.19 35.95 2.38
C ASN A 360 -3.57 36.50 2.03
N ARG A 361 -4.28 35.90 1.06
CA ARG A 361 -5.66 36.27 0.72
C ARG A 361 -6.60 36.09 1.92
N TYR A 362 -6.39 35.05 2.72
CA TYR A 362 -7.19 34.74 3.90
C TYR A 362 -6.38 34.94 5.19
N ARG A 363 -5.68 36.09 5.24
CA ARG A 363 -4.85 36.44 6.39
C ARG A 363 -5.70 36.55 7.66
N GLY A 364 -5.24 35.92 8.75
CA GLY A 364 -5.93 35.91 10.03
C GLY A 364 -7.03 34.85 10.16
N TRP A 365 -7.35 34.12 9.09
CA TRP A 365 -8.27 32.99 9.22
C TRP A 365 -7.56 31.79 9.85
N PRO A 366 -8.19 31.08 10.80
CA PRO A 366 -7.65 29.84 11.33
C PRO A 366 -7.55 28.78 10.23
N ILE A 367 -6.54 27.89 10.35
CA ILE A 367 -6.31 26.78 9.45
C ILE A 367 -6.53 25.51 10.26
N LEU A 368 -7.64 24.83 10.01
CA LEU A 368 -7.97 23.58 10.67
C LEU A 368 -7.44 22.40 9.85
N HIS A 369 -6.82 21.45 10.52
CA HIS A 369 -6.30 20.22 9.91
C HIS A 369 -6.55 19.03 10.84
N TYR A 370 -6.60 17.82 10.27
CA TYR A 370 -6.99 16.62 11.01
C TYR A 370 -5.82 15.87 11.65
N GLY A 371 -4.65 15.89 11.08
CA GLY A 371 -3.48 15.17 11.56
C GLY A 371 -2.30 16.08 11.89
N GLU A 372 -1.28 15.57 12.56
CA GLU A 372 -0.04 16.29 12.78
C GLU A 372 0.80 16.44 11.51
N THR A 373 0.53 15.59 10.53
CA THR A 373 1.29 15.50 9.27
C THR A 373 1.18 16.78 8.47
N GLU A 374 -0.01 17.37 8.41
CA GLU A 374 -0.31 18.60 7.65
C GLU A 374 0.49 19.79 8.16
N SER A 375 0.46 20.01 9.48
CA SER A 375 1.22 21.11 10.10
C SER A 375 2.72 20.95 9.92
N LEU A 376 3.21 19.72 10.01
CA LEU A 376 4.61 19.39 9.83
C LEU A 376 5.07 19.55 8.38
N ALA A 377 4.25 19.12 7.40
CA ALA A 377 4.53 19.26 5.98
C ALA A 377 4.63 20.72 5.55
N LEU A 378 3.64 21.52 5.96
CA LEU A 378 3.59 22.94 5.61
C LEU A 378 4.77 23.72 6.21
N ARG A 379 5.13 23.44 7.46
CA ARG A 379 6.30 24.03 8.12
C ARG A 379 7.61 23.64 7.43
N ARG A 380 7.81 22.35 7.15
CA ARG A 380 9.01 21.86 6.45
C ARG A 380 9.15 22.46 5.05
N MET A 381 8.04 22.64 4.35
CA MET A 381 8.06 23.32 3.06
C MET A 381 8.47 24.79 3.22
N ALA A 382 7.88 25.51 4.16
CA ALA A 382 8.25 26.89 4.46
C ALA A 382 9.76 27.04 4.75
N GLU A 383 10.30 26.18 5.62
CA GLU A 383 11.73 26.15 5.97
C GLU A 383 12.61 25.86 4.73
N ARG A 384 12.25 24.86 3.89
CA ARG A 384 13.01 24.54 2.66
C ARG A 384 12.99 25.66 1.64
N GLN A 385 11.92 26.45 1.61
CA GLN A 385 11.77 27.59 0.70
C GLN A 385 12.31 28.90 1.27
N GLY A 386 12.98 28.85 2.43
CA GLY A 386 13.64 30.01 3.04
C GLY A 386 12.67 31.06 3.58
N ALA A 387 11.48 30.65 4.01
CA ALA A 387 10.52 31.56 4.65
C ALA A 387 11.16 32.18 5.93
N ALA A 388 10.87 33.43 6.18
CA ALA A 388 11.35 34.13 7.37
C ALA A 388 10.76 33.44 8.62
N GLU A 389 11.53 33.42 9.72
CA GLU A 389 11.09 32.79 10.97
C GLU A 389 9.75 33.36 11.48
N ALA A 390 9.56 34.69 11.31
CA ALA A 390 8.31 35.36 11.66
C ALA A 390 7.11 34.82 10.84
N GLU A 391 7.30 34.50 9.55
CA GLU A 391 6.25 33.91 8.71
C GLU A 391 5.91 32.48 9.15
N VAL A 392 6.94 31.68 9.48
CA VAL A 392 6.77 30.33 10.02
C VAL A 392 6.02 30.35 11.34
N LEU A 393 6.34 31.31 12.22
CA LEU A 393 5.66 31.49 13.50
C LEU A 393 4.19 31.89 13.32
N GLN A 394 3.90 32.84 12.44
CA GLN A 394 2.51 33.24 12.11
C GLN A 394 1.72 32.06 11.53
N LEU A 395 2.32 31.25 10.67
CA LEU A 395 1.69 30.06 10.13
C LEU A 395 1.33 29.06 11.24
N ARG A 396 2.27 28.82 12.18
CA ARG A 396 2.03 27.95 13.33
C ARG A 396 0.89 28.43 14.23
N GLN A 397 0.76 29.72 14.47
CA GLN A 397 -0.30 30.29 15.29
C GLN A 397 -1.69 30.14 14.67
N ARG A 398 -1.77 29.98 13.34
CA ARG A 398 -3.03 29.79 12.60
C ARG A 398 -3.43 28.32 12.48
N LEU A 399 -2.49 27.39 12.64
CA LEU A 399 -2.75 25.96 12.51
C LEU A 399 -3.37 25.43 13.79
N SER A 400 -4.55 24.83 13.67
CA SER A 400 -5.30 24.21 14.76
C SER A 400 -5.71 22.78 14.38
N LEU A 401 -5.36 21.86 15.28
CA LEU A 401 -5.64 20.43 15.10
C LEU A 401 -7.08 20.13 15.47
N ILE A 402 -7.82 19.56 14.52
CA ILE A 402 -9.18 19.05 14.77
C ILE A 402 -9.06 17.60 15.24
N HIS A 403 -9.57 17.30 16.42
CA HIS A 403 -9.76 15.94 16.90
C HIS A 403 -11.19 15.50 16.62
N ILE A 404 -11.36 14.56 15.70
CA ILE A 404 -12.67 13.96 15.40
C ILE A 404 -12.78 12.62 16.12
#